data_8363b39a3b344bbb15e223012f86f2ad
#
_entry.id   8363b39a3b344bbb15e223012f86f2ad
#
_cell.length_a   1.000
_cell.length_b   1.000
_cell.length_c   1.000
_cell.angle_alpha   90.00
_cell.angle_beta   90.00
_cell.angle_gamma   90.00
#
_symmetry.space_group_name_H-M   'P 1'
#
loop_
_entity.id
_entity.type
_entity.pdbx_description
1 polymer ?
#
loop_
_entity_poly.entity_id
_entity_poly.type
_entity_poly.pdbx_seq_one_letter_code
_entity_poly.pdbx_strand_id
1 'polypeptide(L)'
;MLDTGHNTGQNIVDHIERTIADLIGDANQAAAAARTGWMFFMALIAFFVIALAGVTHKDLLLETPVELPLLQVKIPQSSFFLFGPLILLLVHLNLLMQHVPLSRKLKEVHRRLTSHEGNGLYRQHRLRSLVNSYAVAQAVAGPWRSRVFGFFLHTVNITTLVLLPILVLLNFQIAYLPWHDATATMLHRLYLAADISIVLLLGTLILAPEQKFFHALGTVLKRHTATLLGMMALSLAALLFSNLIATIPDERLDRTAALLWPVPVDPAANPNGAARTAFWPTAWLFDGRVDQIKGKPESMFSRTSW
;
A
#
# COMPACT_ATOMS: atom_id res chain seq x y z
N MET A 1 61.63 -18.92 7.97
CA MET A 1 60.66 -19.60 7.10
C MET A 1 59.22 -19.52 7.64
N LEU A 2 58.89 -18.49 8.44
CA LEU A 2 57.58 -18.31 9.11
C LEU A 2 56.77 -17.08 8.59
N ASP A 3 57.29 -16.34 7.59
CA ASP A 3 56.69 -15.05 7.17
C ASP A 3 55.74 -15.15 5.98
N THR A 4 55.79 -16.28 5.23
CA THR A 4 54.95 -16.46 4.05
C THR A 4 53.47 -16.78 4.36
N GLY A 5 53.19 -17.41 5.50
CA GLY A 5 51.83 -17.79 5.91
C GLY A 5 51.00 -16.61 6.41
N HIS A 6 51.62 -15.65 7.07
CA HIS A 6 50.94 -14.48 7.61
C HIS A 6 50.50 -13.51 6.46
N ASN A 7 51.36 -13.37 5.46
CA ASN A 7 51.10 -12.53 4.30
C ASN A 7 49.98 -13.08 3.38
N THR A 8 49.90 -14.41 3.23
CA THR A 8 48.83 -15.07 2.48
C THR A 8 47.48 -14.95 3.17
N GLY A 9 47.44 -15.07 4.50
CA GLY A 9 46.19 -14.87 5.26
C GLY A 9 45.64 -13.46 5.20
N GLN A 10 46.52 -12.45 5.30
CA GLN A 10 46.12 -11.03 5.15
C GLN A 10 45.59 -10.72 3.74
N ASN A 11 46.27 -11.21 2.70
CA ASN A 11 45.83 -11.02 1.31
C ASN A 11 44.43 -11.62 1.03
N ILE A 12 44.13 -12.78 1.61
CA ILE A 12 42.79 -13.41 1.49
C ILE A 12 41.74 -12.58 2.21
N VAL A 13 42.02 -12.09 3.40
CA VAL A 13 41.11 -11.24 4.19
C VAL A 13 40.82 -9.94 3.45
N ASP A 14 41.85 -9.28 2.91
CA ASP A 14 41.71 -8.03 2.16
C ASP A 14 40.91 -8.22 0.84
N HIS A 15 41.10 -9.35 0.18
CA HIS A 15 40.31 -9.70 -1.01
C HIS A 15 38.82 -9.90 -0.68
N ILE A 16 38.53 -10.59 0.42
CA ILE A 16 37.14 -10.80 0.90
C ILE A 16 36.49 -9.46 1.28
N GLU A 17 37.20 -8.58 1.98
CA GLU A 17 36.67 -7.27 2.37
C GLU A 17 36.36 -6.41 1.15
N ARG A 18 37.22 -6.37 0.13
CA ARG A 18 36.95 -5.68 -1.12
C ARG A 18 35.72 -6.23 -1.81
N THR A 19 35.57 -7.57 -1.90
CA THR A 19 34.39 -8.20 -2.49
C THR A 19 33.10 -7.83 -1.75
N ILE A 20 33.14 -7.76 -0.41
CA ILE A 20 31.97 -7.35 0.39
C ILE A 20 31.69 -5.85 0.21
N ALA A 21 32.72 -5.00 0.15
CA ALA A 21 32.56 -3.59 -0.08
C ALA A 21 31.94 -3.28 -1.47
N ASP A 22 32.33 -4.02 -2.49
CA ASP A 22 31.76 -3.92 -3.85
C ASP A 22 30.27 -4.32 -3.83
N LEU A 23 29.91 -5.42 -3.14
CA LEU A 23 28.51 -5.82 -2.97
C LEU A 23 27.68 -4.78 -2.23
N ILE A 24 28.27 -4.12 -1.22
CA ILE A 24 27.62 -3.02 -0.50
C ILE A 24 27.44 -1.83 -1.45
N GLY A 25 28.43 -1.50 -2.27
CA GLY A 25 28.36 -0.46 -3.29
C GLY A 25 27.18 -0.68 -4.26
N ASP A 26 27.06 -1.87 -4.80
CA ASP A 26 25.97 -2.28 -5.70
C ASP A 26 24.60 -2.23 -5.02
N ALA A 27 24.52 -2.64 -3.77
CA ALA A 27 23.29 -2.57 -2.98
C ALA A 27 22.92 -1.11 -2.67
N ASN A 28 23.90 -0.26 -2.38
CA ASN A 28 23.70 1.17 -2.12
C ASN A 28 23.22 1.92 -3.35
N GLN A 29 23.70 1.58 -4.54
CA GLN A 29 23.22 2.15 -5.80
C GLN A 29 21.75 1.79 -6.03
N ALA A 30 21.39 0.51 -5.84
CA ALA A 30 20.01 0.05 -5.94
C ALA A 30 19.11 0.71 -4.88
N ALA A 31 19.61 0.88 -3.64
CA ALA A 31 18.90 1.55 -2.57
C ALA A 31 18.67 3.04 -2.85
N ALA A 32 19.63 3.73 -3.49
CA ALA A 32 19.48 5.12 -3.88
C ALA A 32 18.38 5.28 -4.96
N ALA A 33 18.34 4.39 -5.96
CA ALA A 33 17.30 4.40 -6.98
C ALA A 33 15.91 4.13 -6.37
N ALA A 34 15.79 3.10 -5.52
CA ALA A 34 14.53 2.77 -4.83
C ALA A 34 14.07 3.91 -3.89
N ARG A 35 14.99 4.56 -3.19
CA ARG A 35 14.71 5.74 -2.36
C ARG A 35 14.14 6.89 -3.18
N THR A 36 14.71 7.18 -4.36
CA THR A 36 14.20 8.23 -5.26
C THR A 36 12.78 7.90 -5.72
N GLY A 37 12.53 6.66 -6.13
CA GLY A 37 11.19 6.18 -6.47
C GLY A 37 10.20 6.28 -5.30
N TRP A 38 10.63 5.93 -4.10
CA TRP A 38 9.85 6.05 -2.87
C TRP A 38 9.50 7.51 -2.55
N MET A 39 10.46 8.44 -2.66
CA MET A 39 10.21 9.87 -2.44
C MET A 39 9.19 10.41 -3.43
N PHE A 40 9.31 10.06 -4.71
CA PHE A 40 8.33 10.42 -5.72
C PHE A 40 6.93 9.86 -5.40
N PHE A 41 6.85 8.61 -4.98
CA PHE A 41 5.60 7.97 -4.57
C PHE A 41 4.96 8.65 -3.36
N MET A 42 5.76 9.03 -2.34
CA MET A 42 5.27 9.77 -1.18
C MET A 42 4.74 11.17 -1.58
N ALA A 43 5.42 11.85 -2.49
CA ALA A 43 4.95 13.12 -3.03
C ALA A 43 3.63 12.96 -3.79
N LEU A 44 3.47 11.90 -4.58
CA LEU A 44 2.23 11.57 -5.28
C LEU A 44 1.09 11.25 -4.31
N ILE A 45 1.34 10.49 -3.25
CA ILE A 45 0.36 10.22 -2.18
C ILE A 45 -0.08 11.54 -1.53
N ALA A 46 0.88 12.38 -1.11
CA ALA A 46 0.57 13.67 -0.50
C ALA A 46 -0.25 14.56 -1.45
N PHE A 47 0.11 14.60 -2.72
CA PHE A 47 -0.65 15.30 -3.75
C PHE A 47 -2.09 14.82 -3.83
N PHE A 48 -2.34 13.50 -3.91
CA PHE A 48 -3.70 12.96 -3.98
C PHE A 48 -4.49 13.21 -2.70
N VAL A 49 -3.86 13.09 -1.54
CA VAL A 49 -4.53 13.39 -0.25
C VAL A 49 -4.99 14.85 -0.20
N ILE A 50 -4.14 15.80 -0.61
CA ILE A 50 -4.49 17.22 -0.64
C ILE A 50 -5.59 17.49 -1.69
N ALA A 51 -5.48 16.91 -2.88
CA ALA A 51 -6.46 17.08 -3.93
C ALA A 51 -7.84 16.52 -3.52
N LEU A 52 -7.89 15.33 -2.92
CA LEU A 52 -9.12 14.71 -2.42
C LEU A 52 -9.74 15.50 -1.26
N ALA A 53 -8.92 16.04 -0.35
CA ALA A 53 -9.40 16.89 0.76
C ALA A 53 -10.05 18.20 0.27
N GLY A 54 -9.69 18.68 -0.92
CA GLY A 54 -10.27 19.86 -1.53
C GLY A 54 -11.63 19.60 -2.23
N VAL A 55 -12.01 18.35 -2.49
CA VAL A 55 -13.26 18.01 -3.15
C VAL A 55 -14.42 18.01 -2.16
N THR A 56 -15.40 18.88 -2.40
CA THR A 56 -16.61 18.94 -1.57
C THR A 56 -17.77 18.22 -2.24
N HIS A 57 -18.80 17.83 -1.45
CA HIS A 57 -20.05 17.27 -2.02
C HIS A 57 -20.73 18.21 -3.01
N LYS A 58 -20.60 19.52 -2.81
CA LYS A 58 -21.12 20.53 -3.74
C LYS A 58 -20.41 20.49 -5.08
N ASP A 59 -19.10 20.35 -5.06
CA ASP A 59 -18.27 20.25 -6.28
C ASP A 59 -18.63 19.00 -7.06
N LEU A 60 -18.87 17.87 -6.38
CA LEU A 60 -19.33 16.63 -6.98
C LEU A 60 -20.69 16.83 -7.69
N LEU A 61 -21.67 17.43 -7.02
CA LEU A 61 -23.01 17.62 -7.59
C LEU A 61 -23.04 18.61 -8.75
N LEU A 62 -22.13 19.60 -8.77
CA LEU A 62 -22.04 20.62 -9.81
C LEU A 62 -21.06 20.26 -10.93
N GLU A 63 -20.43 19.06 -10.88
CA GLU A 63 -19.37 18.62 -11.79
C GLU A 63 -18.25 19.67 -11.94
N THR A 64 -17.95 20.38 -10.84
CA THR A 64 -16.90 21.40 -10.88
C THR A 64 -15.55 20.73 -11.13
N PRO A 65 -14.73 21.24 -12.07
CA PRO A 65 -13.43 20.66 -12.33
C PRO A 65 -12.54 20.70 -11.09
N VAL A 66 -11.81 19.60 -10.83
CA VAL A 66 -10.84 19.54 -9.75
C VAL A 66 -9.63 20.39 -10.12
N GLU A 67 -9.32 21.38 -9.28
CA GLU A 67 -8.09 22.17 -9.41
C GLU A 67 -6.94 21.40 -8.78
N LEU A 68 -5.93 21.01 -9.58
CA LEU A 68 -4.76 20.34 -9.08
C LEU A 68 -3.85 21.35 -8.37
N PRO A 69 -3.57 21.17 -7.07
CA PRO A 69 -2.95 22.20 -6.23
C PRO A 69 -1.54 22.62 -6.66
N LEU A 70 -0.81 21.79 -7.39
CA LEU A 70 0.55 22.07 -7.86
C LEU A 70 0.63 22.50 -9.32
N LEU A 71 -0.32 22.03 -10.14
CA LEU A 71 -0.27 22.23 -11.60
C LEU A 71 -1.17 23.37 -12.07
N GLN A 72 -2.03 23.90 -11.20
CA GLN A 72 -3.05 24.92 -11.53
C GLN A 72 -3.89 24.57 -12.77
N VAL A 73 -4.02 23.27 -13.05
CA VAL A 73 -4.80 22.73 -14.17
C VAL A 73 -6.14 22.26 -13.63
N LYS A 74 -7.20 22.58 -14.34
CA LYS A 74 -8.56 22.09 -14.07
C LYS A 74 -8.80 20.81 -14.84
N ILE A 75 -9.03 19.71 -14.14
CA ILE A 75 -9.35 18.42 -14.74
C ILE A 75 -10.81 18.07 -14.49
N PRO A 76 -11.54 17.54 -15.49
CA PRO A 76 -12.88 17.02 -15.27
C PRO A 76 -12.88 16.04 -14.11
N GLN A 77 -13.84 16.16 -13.22
CA GLN A 77 -13.90 15.41 -11.98
C GLN A 77 -13.96 13.89 -12.23
N SER A 78 -14.79 13.45 -13.18
CA SER A 78 -14.86 12.05 -13.58
C SER A 78 -13.50 11.48 -14.00
N SER A 79 -12.72 12.26 -14.77
CA SER A 79 -11.37 11.88 -15.19
C SER A 79 -10.41 11.77 -14.01
N PHE A 80 -10.47 12.69 -13.05
CA PHE A 80 -9.65 12.65 -11.85
C PHE A 80 -9.89 11.38 -11.03
N PHE A 81 -11.16 11.04 -10.77
CA PHE A 81 -11.53 9.86 -10.00
C PHE A 81 -11.31 8.54 -10.75
N LEU A 82 -11.30 8.56 -12.09
CA LEU A 82 -11.01 7.38 -12.90
C LEU A 82 -9.50 7.14 -13.03
N PHE A 83 -8.73 8.16 -13.40
CA PHE A 83 -7.32 8.01 -13.74
C PHE A 83 -6.39 8.18 -12.53
N GLY A 84 -6.79 8.94 -11.51
CA GLY A 84 -5.99 9.13 -10.29
C GLY A 84 -5.60 7.80 -9.62
N PRO A 85 -6.55 6.92 -9.28
CA PRO A 85 -6.26 5.60 -8.71
C PRO A 85 -5.42 4.73 -9.63
N LEU A 86 -5.63 4.79 -10.95
CA LEU A 86 -4.85 4.05 -11.93
C LEU A 86 -3.37 4.49 -11.94
N ILE A 87 -3.13 5.80 -11.93
CA ILE A 87 -1.77 6.38 -11.86
C ILE A 87 -1.09 5.94 -10.57
N LEU A 88 -1.79 6.03 -9.44
CA LEU A 88 -1.27 5.58 -8.15
C LEU A 88 -0.87 4.11 -8.20
N LEU A 89 -1.73 3.24 -8.75
CA LEU A 89 -1.48 1.80 -8.90
C LEU A 89 -0.23 1.52 -9.75
N LEU A 90 -0.08 2.19 -10.89
CA LEU A 90 1.05 2.00 -11.80
C LEU A 90 2.38 2.47 -11.17
N VAL A 91 2.36 3.60 -10.48
CA VAL A 91 3.55 4.10 -9.77
C VAL A 91 3.91 3.21 -8.60
N HIS A 92 2.92 2.71 -7.86
CA HIS A 92 3.13 1.77 -6.77
C HIS A 92 3.70 0.43 -7.26
N LEU A 93 3.16 -0.13 -8.35
CA LEU A 93 3.70 -1.31 -9.00
C LEU A 93 5.18 -1.12 -9.38
N ASN A 94 5.51 0.00 -10.05
CA ASN A 94 6.89 0.31 -10.42
C ASN A 94 7.81 0.41 -9.19
N LEU A 95 7.33 1.04 -8.12
CA LEU A 95 8.07 1.13 -6.87
C LEU A 95 8.35 -0.25 -6.26
N LEU A 96 7.36 -1.11 -6.14
CA LEU A 96 7.52 -2.46 -5.59
C LEU A 96 8.43 -3.33 -6.48
N MET A 97 8.34 -3.18 -7.81
CA MET A 97 9.25 -3.85 -8.73
C MET A 97 10.71 -3.48 -8.50
N GLN A 98 11.02 -2.22 -8.16
CA GLN A 98 12.38 -1.78 -7.83
C GLN A 98 12.87 -2.38 -6.48
N HIS A 99 11.97 -2.67 -5.55
CA HIS A 99 12.31 -3.26 -4.26
C HIS A 99 12.70 -4.75 -4.34
N VAL A 100 12.24 -5.49 -5.36
CA VAL A 100 12.60 -6.91 -5.53
C VAL A 100 14.13 -7.10 -5.76
N PRO A 101 14.77 -6.46 -6.77
CA PRO A 101 16.22 -6.58 -6.95
C PRO A 101 17.01 -5.96 -5.78
N LEU A 102 16.51 -4.87 -5.17
CA LEU A 102 17.13 -4.30 -3.99
C LEU A 102 17.19 -5.32 -2.86
N SER A 103 16.08 -6.01 -2.56
CA SER A 103 16.04 -6.99 -1.49
C SER A 103 16.97 -8.19 -1.73
N ARG A 104 17.16 -8.60 -3.00
CA ARG A 104 18.13 -9.65 -3.38
C ARG A 104 19.56 -9.22 -3.03
N LYS A 105 19.96 -8.03 -3.45
CA LYS A 105 21.30 -7.48 -3.19
C LYS A 105 21.54 -7.32 -1.68
N LEU A 106 20.58 -6.77 -0.95
CA LEU A 106 20.69 -6.57 0.50
C LEU A 106 20.78 -7.90 1.27
N LYS A 107 20.06 -8.93 0.86
CA LYS A 107 20.15 -10.25 1.50
C LYS A 107 21.49 -10.92 1.21
N GLU A 108 22.04 -10.76 0.02
CA GLU A 108 23.39 -11.27 -0.27
C GLU A 108 24.44 -10.56 0.59
N VAL A 109 24.39 -9.22 0.68
CA VAL A 109 25.23 -8.45 1.60
C VAL A 109 25.08 -8.97 3.03
N HIS A 110 23.84 -9.15 3.50
CA HIS A 110 23.58 -9.65 4.84
C HIS A 110 24.17 -11.04 5.07
N ARG A 111 23.97 -11.94 4.11
CA ARG A 111 24.50 -13.33 4.15
C ARG A 111 26.02 -13.33 4.24
N ARG A 112 26.69 -12.54 3.40
CA ARG A 112 28.15 -12.43 3.40
C ARG A 112 28.69 -11.85 4.70
N LEU A 113 28.03 -10.83 5.23
CA LEU A 113 28.42 -10.24 6.51
C LEU A 113 28.26 -11.22 7.69
N THR A 114 27.25 -12.09 7.67
CA THR A 114 27.01 -13.07 8.73
C THR A 114 27.88 -14.32 8.60
N SER A 115 28.23 -14.76 7.38
CA SER A 115 29.09 -15.93 7.18
C SER A 115 30.55 -15.71 7.62
N HIS A 116 30.96 -14.46 7.82
CA HIS A 116 32.31 -14.05 8.23
C HIS A 116 32.37 -13.66 9.71
N GLU A 117 31.49 -14.18 10.56
CA GLU A 117 31.43 -13.87 12.00
C GLU A 117 32.69 -14.18 12.79
N GLY A 118 33.60 -14.99 12.23
CA GLY A 118 34.88 -15.32 12.88
C GLY A 118 35.94 -14.20 12.92
N ASN A 119 35.78 -13.12 12.17
CA ASN A 119 36.81 -12.07 11.96
C ASN A 119 36.51 -10.72 12.62
N GLY A 120 35.95 -10.68 13.82
CA GLY A 120 35.89 -9.50 14.67
C GLY A 120 34.61 -8.67 14.50
N LEU A 121 33.85 -8.57 15.57
CA LEU A 121 32.61 -7.76 15.69
C LEU A 121 32.78 -6.31 15.22
N TYR A 122 33.97 -5.72 15.42
CA TYR A 122 34.30 -4.36 15.01
C TYR A 122 34.27 -4.20 13.47
N ARG A 123 34.80 -5.16 12.75
CA ARG A 123 34.85 -5.16 11.27
C ARG A 123 33.45 -5.25 10.66
N GLN A 124 32.63 -6.14 11.18
CA GLN A 124 31.23 -6.25 10.76
C GLN A 124 30.47 -4.96 10.99
N HIS A 125 30.64 -4.34 12.16
CA HIS A 125 29.96 -3.09 12.49
C HIS A 125 30.36 -1.98 11.51
N ARG A 126 31.66 -1.88 11.18
CA ARG A 126 32.18 -0.94 10.19
C ARG A 126 31.59 -1.17 8.80
N LEU A 127 31.54 -2.40 8.31
CA LEU A 127 30.96 -2.73 7.01
C LEU A 127 29.45 -2.47 6.97
N ARG A 128 28.72 -2.79 8.05
CA ARG A 128 27.29 -2.47 8.16
C ARG A 128 27.02 -0.95 8.16
N SER A 129 27.92 -0.13 8.67
CA SER A 129 27.77 1.32 8.67
C SER A 129 27.88 1.93 7.26
N LEU A 130 28.43 1.20 6.28
CA LEU A 130 28.48 1.63 4.88
C LEU A 130 27.16 1.40 4.12
N VAL A 131 26.21 0.68 4.71
CA VAL A 131 24.88 0.45 4.07
C VAL A 131 24.09 1.75 4.05
N ASN A 132 23.45 1.99 2.91
CA ASN A 132 22.62 3.18 2.66
C ASN A 132 21.59 3.42 3.79
N SER A 133 21.34 4.68 4.12
CA SER A 133 20.38 5.11 5.17
C SER A 133 18.90 4.88 4.81
N TYR A 134 18.59 4.37 3.63
CA TYR A 134 17.22 4.04 3.24
C TYR A 134 16.61 2.99 4.19
N ALA A 135 15.36 3.22 4.63
CA ALA A 135 14.72 2.42 5.68
C ALA A 135 14.70 0.92 5.37
N VAL A 136 14.44 0.52 4.12
CA VAL A 136 14.46 -0.89 3.69
C VAL A 136 15.87 -1.46 3.78
N ALA A 137 16.89 -0.72 3.34
CA ALA A 137 18.28 -1.16 3.39
C ALA A 137 18.76 -1.33 4.83
N GLN A 138 18.40 -0.40 5.71
CA GLN A 138 18.72 -0.45 7.14
C GLN A 138 18.01 -1.63 7.85
N ALA A 139 16.76 -1.92 7.50
CA ALA A 139 15.99 -3.02 8.08
C ALA A 139 16.60 -4.40 7.74
N VAL A 140 17.19 -4.55 6.55
CA VAL A 140 17.73 -5.84 6.08
C VAL A 140 19.21 -6.03 6.44
N ALA A 141 20.07 -5.07 6.13
CA ALA A 141 21.52 -5.20 6.21
C ALA A 141 22.23 -4.18 7.11
N GLY A 142 21.54 -3.11 7.51
CA GLY A 142 22.12 -2.00 8.25
C GLY A 142 22.47 -2.31 9.71
N PRO A 143 23.19 -1.37 10.38
CA PRO A 143 23.54 -1.45 11.79
C PRO A 143 22.33 -1.27 12.73
N TRP A 144 21.29 -0.61 12.27
CA TRP A 144 20.10 -0.26 13.08
C TRP A 144 19.06 -1.39 13.18
N ARG A 145 19.48 -2.62 12.98
CA ARG A 145 18.67 -3.84 13.09
C ARG A 145 18.33 -4.25 14.52
N SER A 146 18.69 -3.47 15.55
CA SER A 146 18.32 -3.76 16.93
C SER A 146 16.79 -3.91 17.06
N ARG A 147 16.33 -4.64 18.10
CA ARG A 147 14.89 -4.94 18.26
C ARG A 147 14.00 -3.68 18.18
N VAL A 148 14.40 -2.61 18.83
CA VAL A 148 13.63 -1.36 18.90
C VAL A 148 13.67 -0.64 17.55
N PHE A 149 14.84 -0.30 17.04
CA PHE A 149 14.96 0.39 15.74
C PHE A 149 14.46 -0.48 14.58
N GLY A 150 14.69 -1.79 14.63
CA GLY A 150 14.15 -2.72 13.64
C GLY A 150 12.63 -2.68 13.58
N PHE A 151 11.96 -2.60 14.73
CA PHE A 151 10.50 -2.43 14.79
C PHE A 151 10.06 -1.13 14.11
N PHE A 152 10.68 0.02 14.43
CA PHE A 152 10.34 1.29 13.78
C PHE A 152 10.58 1.26 12.26
N LEU A 153 11.71 0.69 11.81
CA LEU A 153 11.98 0.56 10.38
C LEU A 153 10.95 -0.31 9.66
N HIS A 154 10.55 -1.42 10.27
CA HIS A 154 9.48 -2.27 9.72
C HIS A 154 8.13 -1.54 9.69
N THR A 155 7.79 -0.83 10.76
CA THR A 155 6.55 -0.04 10.81
C THR A 155 6.53 1.02 9.72
N VAL A 156 7.61 1.79 9.53
CA VAL A 156 7.72 2.78 8.46
C VAL A 156 7.54 2.13 7.09
N ASN A 157 8.22 1.01 6.85
CA ASN A 157 8.14 0.32 5.56
C ASN A 157 6.72 -0.23 5.29
N ILE A 158 6.07 -0.86 6.27
CA ILE A 158 4.70 -1.37 6.13
C ILE A 158 3.73 -0.21 5.94
N THR A 159 3.86 0.86 6.72
CA THR A 159 2.98 2.03 6.60
C THR A 159 3.10 2.66 5.22
N THR A 160 4.31 2.89 4.72
CA THR A 160 4.52 3.63 3.47
C THR A 160 4.31 2.77 2.22
N LEU A 161 4.61 1.47 2.27
CA LEU A 161 4.53 0.57 1.11
C LEU A 161 3.24 -0.27 1.07
N VAL A 162 2.47 -0.33 2.15
CA VAL A 162 1.26 -1.15 2.19
C VAL A 162 0.05 -0.32 2.65
N LEU A 163 0.13 0.30 3.82
CA LEU A 163 -1.03 0.95 4.43
C LEU A 163 -1.45 2.23 3.69
N LEU A 164 -0.51 3.11 3.37
CA LEU A 164 -0.82 4.41 2.74
C LEU A 164 -1.47 4.26 1.35
N PRO A 165 -0.97 3.45 0.40
CA PRO A 165 -1.63 3.28 -0.89
C PRO A 165 -3.05 2.73 -0.74
N ILE A 166 -3.27 1.74 0.14
CA ILE A 166 -4.61 1.21 0.44
C ILE A 166 -5.54 2.32 0.95
N LEU A 167 -5.07 3.13 1.91
CA LEU A 167 -5.87 4.23 2.47
C LEU A 167 -6.21 5.29 1.43
N VAL A 168 -5.27 5.63 0.53
CA VAL A 168 -5.53 6.61 -0.53
C VAL A 168 -6.52 6.06 -1.55
N LEU A 169 -6.41 4.79 -1.95
CA LEU A 169 -7.39 4.15 -2.84
C LEU A 169 -8.78 4.09 -2.21
N LEU A 170 -8.88 3.76 -0.92
CA LEU A 170 -10.14 3.83 -0.18
C LEU A 170 -10.68 5.26 -0.11
N ASN A 171 -9.80 6.26 0.07
CA ASN A 171 -10.21 7.66 0.11
C ASN A 171 -10.76 8.13 -1.25
N PHE A 172 -10.17 7.70 -2.38
CA PHE A 172 -10.74 7.92 -3.71
C PHE A 172 -12.16 7.34 -3.82
N GLN A 173 -12.35 6.11 -3.36
CA GLN A 173 -13.66 5.46 -3.37
C GLN A 173 -14.66 6.23 -2.52
N ILE A 174 -14.32 6.55 -1.25
CA ILE A 174 -15.20 7.27 -0.32
C ILE A 174 -15.57 8.65 -0.86
N ALA A 175 -14.59 9.40 -1.37
CA ALA A 175 -14.83 10.74 -1.89
C ALA A 175 -15.76 10.75 -3.13
N TYR A 176 -15.80 9.68 -3.91
CA TYR A 176 -16.64 9.58 -5.09
C TYR A 176 -18.02 8.90 -4.86
N LEU A 177 -18.21 8.26 -3.72
CA LEU A 177 -19.47 7.56 -3.40
C LEU A 177 -20.73 8.44 -3.53
N PRO A 178 -20.72 9.75 -3.16
CA PRO A 178 -21.91 10.61 -3.31
C PRO A 178 -22.40 10.77 -4.75
N TRP A 179 -21.59 10.41 -5.74
CA TRP A 179 -21.99 10.42 -7.16
C TRP A 179 -22.89 9.23 -7.53
N HIS A 180 -22.95 8.18 -6.72
CA HIS A 180 -23.79 6.99 -6.93
C HIS A 180 -23.58 6.30 -8.29
N ASP A 181 -22.35 6.26 -8.80
CA ASP A 181 -22.01 5.57 -10.04
C ASP A 181 -21.51 4.15 -9.73
N ALA A 182 -22.31 3.15 -10.10
CA ALA A 182 -21.98 1.74 -9.92
C ALA A 182 -20.71 1.33 -10.66
N THR A 183 -20.48 1.86 -11.87
CA THR A 183 -19.33 1.55 -12.69
C THR A 183 -18.05 2.08 -12.05
N ALA A 184 -18.06 3.33 -11.60
CA ALA A 184 -16.92 3.92 -10.90
C ALA A 184 -16.63 3.20 -9.58
N THR A 185 -17.67 2.83 -8.83
CA THR A 185 -17.52 2.04 -7.59
C THR A 185 -16.85 0.70 -7.85
N MET A 186 -17.28 -0.03 -8.89
CA MET A 186 -16.64 -1.30 -9.28
C MET A 186 -15.20 -1.11 -9.72
N LEU A 187 -14.88 -0.04 -10.44
CA LEU A 187 -13.51 0.28 -10.83
C LEU A 187 -12.61 0.58 -9.61
N HIS A 188 -13.10 1.36 -8.65
CA HIS A 188 -12.35 1.62 -7.42
C HIS A 188 -12.08 0.35 -6.62
N ARG A 189 -13.07 -0.55 -6.51
CA ARG A 189 -12.87 -1.88 -5.90
C ARG A 189 -11.83 -2.71 -6.66
N LEU A 190 -11.85 -2.66 -8.00
CA LEU A 190 -10.88 -3.36 -8.83
C LEU A 190 -9.47 -2.80 -8.64
N TYR A 191 -9.30 -1.48 -8.59
CA TYR A 191 -8.00 -0.85 -8.31
C TYR A 191 -7.47 -1.25 -6.94
N LEU A 192 -8.32 -1.23 -5.91
CA LEU A 192 -7.93 -1.68 -4.58
C LEU A 192 -7.54 -3.15 -4.55
N ALA A 193 -8.34 -4.03 -5.17
CA ALA A 193 -8.03 -5.46 -5.25
C ALA A 193 -6.76 -5.74 -6.04
N ALA A 194 -6.51 -5.00 -7.11
CA ALA A 194 -5.29 -5.09 -7.91
C ALA A 194 -4.06 -4.65 -7.10
N ASP A 195 -4.14 -3.53 -6.37
CA ASP A 195 -3.06 -3.04 -5.51
C ASP A 195 -2.71 -4.04 -4.41
N ILE A 196 -3.71 -4.55 -3.72
CA ILE A 196 -3.54 -5.61 -2.70
C ILE A 196 -2.89 -6.85 -3.31
N SER A 197 -3.32 -7.27 -4.49
CA SER A 197 -2.74 -8.43 -5.18
C SER A 197 -1.27 -8.21 -5.54
N ILE A 198 -0.92 -7.00 -6.02
CA ILE A 198 0.46 -6.59 -6.31
C ILE A 198 1.30 -6.60 -5.04
N VAL A 199 0.80 -6.03 -3.95
CA VAL A 199 1.48 -6.00 -2.64
C VAL A 199 1.74 -7.41 -2.13
N LEU A 200 0.75 -8.30 -2.18
CA LEU A 200 0.90 -9.68 -1.72
C LEU A 200 1.89 -10.46 -2.62
N LEU A 201 1.81 -10.31 -3.93
CA LEU A 201 2.69 -10.98 -4.89
C LEU A 201 4.14 -10.50 -4.75
N LEU A 202 4.36 -9.20 -4.91
CA LEU A 202 5.71 -8.61 -4.86
C LEU A 202 6.27 -8.56 -3.45
N GLY A 203 5.42 -8.39 -2.43
CA GLY A 203 5.82 -8.46 -1.03
C GLY A 203 6.39 -9.82 -0.65
N THR A 204 5.81 -10.92 -1.13
CA THR A 204 6.40 -12.26 -0.93
C THR A 204 7.76 -12.40 -1.60
N LEU A 205 7.93 -11.86 -2.81
CA LEU A 205 9.21 -11.87 -3.53
C LEU A 205 10.25 -10.95 -2.87
N ILE A 206 9.84 -9.85 -2.25
CA ILE A 206 10.73 -8.97 -1.46
C ILE A 206 11.18 -9.69 -0.18
N LEU A 207 10.27 -10.40 0.49
CA LEU A 207 10.58 -11.14 1.72
C LEU A 207 11.40 -12.41 1.46
N ALA A 208 11.26 -13.07 0.29
CA ALA A 208 12.01 -14.27 -0.08
C ALA A 208 12.49 -14.20 -1.55
N PRO A 209 13.43 -13.30 -1.89
CA PRO A 209 13.77 -12.98 -3.28
C PRO A 209 14.56 -14.03 -4.04
N GLU A 210 15.16 -15.02 -3.37
CA GLU A 210 16.02 -16.02 -3.99
C GLU A 210 15.27 -17.24 -4.54
N GLN A 211 13.94 -17.29 -4.36
CA GLN A 211 13.16 -18.49 -4.64
C GLN A 211 12.08 -18.22 -5.71
N LYS A 212 11.66 -19.30 -6.39
CA LYS A 212 10.46 -19.26 -7.24
C LYS A 212 9.25 -18.88 -6.37
N PHE A 213 8.26 -18.21 -6.94
CA PHE A 213 7.12 -17.63 -6.21
C PHE A 213 6.49 -18.59 -5.19
N PHE A 214 6.17 -19.83 -5.58
CA PHE A 214 5.57 -20.81 -4.66
C PHE A 214 6.51 -21.25 -3.52
N HIS A 215 7.82 -21.32 -3.78
CA HIS A 215 8.82 -21.56 -2.75
C HIS A 215 9.00 -20.35 -1.84
N ALA A 216 8.95 -19.14 -2.42
CA ALA A 216 8.97 -17.89 -1.67
C ALA A 216 7.79 -17.82 -0.70
N LEU A 217 6.58 -18.13 -1.18
CA LEU A 217 5.38 -18.16 -0.36
C LEU A 217 5.50 -19.15 0.79
N GLY A 218 5.99 -20.37 0.54
CA GLY A 218 6.22 -21.37 1.59
C GLY A 218 7.27 -20.93 2.62
N THR A 219 8.31 -20.23 2.20
CA THR A 219 9.36 -19.69 3.09
C THR A 219 8.82 -18.53 3.93
N VAL A 220 8.05 -17.63 3.33
CA VAL A 220 7.41 -16.51 4.02
C VAL A 220 6.41 -17.04 5.05
N LEU A 221 5.63 -18.04 4.70
CA LEU A 221 4.68 -18.68 5.62
C LEU A 221 5.38 -19.30 6.84
N LYS A 222 6.60 -19.82 6.69
CA LYS A 222 7.37 -20.43 7.81
C LYS A 222 8.17 -19.41 8.63
N ARG A 223 8.76 -18.40 7.97
CA ARG A 223 9.70 -17.45 8.63
C ARG A 223 9.09 -16.10 8.98
N HIS A 224 8.08 -15.66 8.23
CA HIS A 224 7.44 -14.34 8.34
C HIS A 224 5.92 -14.47 8.51
N THR A 225 5.48 -15.51 9.20
CA THR A 225 4.05 -15.83 9.40
C THR A 225 3.26 -14.65 9.96
N ALA A 226 3.79 -13.98 10.98
CA ALA A 226 3.12 -12.83 11.59
C ALA A 226 2.96 -11.65 10.60
N THR A 227 3.99 -11.37 9.79
CA THR A 227 3.93 -10.32 8.76
C THR A 227 2.92 -10.67 7.68
N LEU A 228 2.94 -11.91 7.21
CA LEU A 228 2.00 -12.38 6.18
C LEU A 228 0.55 -12.34 6.69
N LEU A 229 0.31 -12.85 7.89
CA LEU A 229 -1.03 -12.83 8.51
C LEU A 229 -1.51 -11.39 8.73
N GLY A 230 -0.64 -10.48 9.17
CA GLY A 230 -0.96 -9.06 9.32
C GLY A 230 -1.31 -8.41 7.98
N MET A 231 -0.55 -8.67 6.94
CA MET A 231 -0.85 -8.18 5.58
C MET A 231 -2.16 -8.76 5.04
N MET A 232 -2.41 -10.06 5.23
CA MET A 232 -3.67 -10.69 4.82
C MET A 232 -4.87 -10.14 5.60
N ALA A 233 -4.74 -9.96 6.90
CA ALA A 233 -5.80 -9.39 7.73
C ALA A 233 -6.11 -7.93 7.33
N LEU A 234 -5.08 -7.11 7.10
CA LEU A 234 -5.24 -5.74 6.60
C LEU A 234 -5.91 -5.72 5.22
N SER A 235 -5.46 -6.59 4.31
CA SER A 235 -6.02 -6.72 2.97
C SER A 235 -7.48 -7.13 3.00
N LEU A 236 -7.81 -8.13 3.81
CA LEU A 236 -9.19 -8.58 3.99
C LEU A 236 -10.06 -7.48 4.60
N ALA A 237 -9.57 -6.80 5.62
CA ALA A 237 -10.28 -5.69 6.25
C ALA A 237 -10.54 -4.55 5.25
N ALA A 238 -9.54 -4.19 4.42
CA ALA A 238 -9.69 -3.16 3.40
C ALA A 238 -10.70 -3.55 2.31
N LEU A 239 -10.67 -4.80 1.84
CA LEU A 239 -11.62 -5.30 0.85
C LEU A 239 -13.04 -5.38 1.42
N LEU A 240 -13.20 -5.88 2.64
CA LEU A 240 -14.50 -5.90 3.32
C LEU A 240 -15.02 -4.48 3.53
N PHE A 241 -14.20 -3.58 4.04
CA PHE A 241 -14.58 -2.18 4.23
C PHE A 241 -15.00 -1.55 2.90
N SER A 242 -14.21 -1.69 1.83
CA SER A 242 -14.53 -1.18 0.49
C SER A 242 -15.88 -1.68 -0.03
N ASN A 243 -16.20 -2.96 0.21
CA ASN A 243 -17.47 -3.54 -0.22
C ASN A 243 -18.64 -3.12 0.68
N LEU A 244 -18.40 -2.95 1.98
CA LEU A 244 -19.47 -2.61 2.93
C LEU A 244 -19.88 -1.14 2.88
N ILE A 245 -18.96 -0.21 2.58
CA ILE A 245 -19.30 1.23 2.48
C ILE A 245 -20.05 1.57 1.20
N ALA A 246 -19.99 0.72 0.18
CA ALA A 246 -20.58 0.96 -1.12
C ALA A 246 -21.27 -0.30 -1.63
N THR A 247 -22.28 -0.79 -0.89
CA THR A 247 -23.08 -1.92 -1.35
C THR A 247 -23.91 -1.52 -2.56
N ILE A 248 -23.72 -2.23 -3.66
CA ILE A 248 -24.58 -2.09 -4.86
C ILE A 248 -25.86 -2.88 -4.60
N PRO A 249 -27.05 -2.33 -4.95
CA PRO A 249 -28.30 -3.06 -4.80
C PRO A 249 -28.24 -4.44 -5.45
N ASP A 250 -28.75 -5.47 -4.74
CA ASP A 250 -28.75 -6.87 -5.14
C ASP A 250 -27.40 -7.61 -5.09
N GLU A 251 -26.34 -7.01 -4.58
CA GLU A 251 -25.12 -7.75 -4.28
C GLU A 251 -25.32 -8.75 -3.13
N ARG A 252 -24.50 -9.84 -3.15
CA ARG A 252 -24.55 -10.86 -2.07
C ARG A 252 -24.28 -10.26 -0.69
N LEU A 253 -23.42 -9.24 -0.63
CA LEU A 253 -23.08 -8.54 0.62
C LEU A 253 -24.20 -7.62 1.11
N ASP A 254 -25.04 -7.08 0.23
CA ASP A 254 -26.22 -6.30 0.61
C ASP A 254 -27.16 -7.18 1.46
N ARG A 255 -27.40 -8.41 1.08
CA ARG A 255 -28.22 -9.37 1.85
C ARG A 255 -27.61 -9.75 3.20
N THR A 256 -26.27 -9.91 3.26
CA THR A 256 -25.58 -10.24 4.52
C THR A 256 -25.49 -9.05 5.45
N ALA A 257 -25.28 -7.84 4.92
CA ALA A 257 -25.33 -6.59 5.69
C ALA A 257 -26.74 -6.36 6.24
N ALA A 258 -27.77 -6.67 5.45
CA ALA A 258 -29.16 -6.65 5.84
C ALA A 258 -29.46 -7.53 7.06
N LEU A 259 -28.87 -8.71 7.08
CA LEU A 259 -29.08 -9.69 8.16
C LEU A 259 -28.37 -9.26 9.46
N LEU A 260 -27.19 -8.64 9.34
CA LEU A 260 -26.37 -8.24 10.48
C LEU A 260 -26.78 -6.90 11.09
N TRP A 261 -27.37 -6.01 10.29
CA TRP A 261 -27.75 -4.67 10.72
C TRP A 261 -29.05 -4.21 10.08
N PRO A 262 -30.19 -4.72 10.54
CA PRO A 262 -31.49 -4.28 10.04
C PRO A 262 -31.72 -2.81 10.42
N VAL A 263 -31.81 -1.93 9.42
CA VAL A 263 -32.27 -0.55 9.64
C VAL A 263 -33.79 -0.56 9.62
N PRO A 264 -34.46 -0.03 10.64
CA PRO A 264 -35.91 0.13 10.61
C PRO A 264 -36.30 0.99 9.40
N VAL A 265 -37.03 0.44 8.47
CA VAL A 265 -37.62 1.20 7.38
C VAL A 265 -38.87 1.88 7.90
N ASP A 266 -38.98 3.19 7.77
CA ASP A 266 -40.21 3.90 8.03
C ASP A 266 -41.27 3.42 7.00
N PRO A 267 -42.31 2.71 7.41
CA PRO A 267 -43.34 2.19 6.51
C PRO A 267 -44.10 3.31 5.79
N ALA A 268 -44.07 4.53 6.31
CA ALA A 268 -44.68 5.69 5.68
C ALA A 268 -43.88 6.22 4.50
N ALA A 269 -42.54 6.02 4.49
CA ALA A 269 -41.65 6.46 3.42
C ALA A 269 -41.59 5.51 2.23
N ASN A 270 -41.89 4.20 2.44
CA ASN A 270 -41.85 3.20 1.37
C ASN A 270 -42.82 2.06 1.60
N PRO A 271 -44.14 2.22 1.27
CA PRO A 271 -45.19 1.23 1.55
C PRO A 271 -45.00 -0.10 0.79
N ASN A 272 -44.19 -0.14 -0.25
CA ASN A 272 -43.93 -1.36 -1.05
C ASN A 272 -42.49 -1.88 -0.90
N GLY A 273 -41.68 -1.28 -0.02
CA GLY A 273 -40.28 -1.61 0.11
C GLY A 273 -40.04 -2.79 1.02
N ALA A 274 -39.41 -3.83 0.49
CA ALA A 274 -38.65 -4.74 1.34
C ALA A 274 -37.66 -3.89 2.16
N ALA A 275 -37.53 -4.23 3.46
CA ALA A 275 -36.63 -3.53 4.37
C ALA A 275 -35.24 -3.40 3.73
N ARG A 276 -34.90 -2.20 3.28
CA ARG A 276 -33.54 -1.89 2.82
C ARG A 276 -32.71 -1.64 4.05
N THR A 277 -31.75 -2.49 4.22
CA THR A 277 -30.80 -2.39 5.29
C THR A 277 -29.58 -1.66 4.77
N ALA A 278 -29.38 -0.45 5.24
CA ALA A 278 -28.13 0.23 5.02
C ALA A 278 -27.12 -0.26 6.06
N PHE A 279 -25.95 -0.70 5.61
CA PHE A 279 -24.83 -0.90 6.51
C PHE A 279 -24.48 0.44 7.18
N TRP A 280 -24.16 0.39 8.47
CA TRP A 280 -23.92 1.60 9.27
C TRP A 280 -23.07 2.70 8.60
N PRO A 281 -21.91 2.43 7.98
CA PRO A 281 -21.15 3.46 7.27
C PRO A 281 -21.93 4.08 6.10
N THR A 282 -22.72 3.28 5.38
CA THR A 282 -23.54 3.77 4.26
C THR A 282 -24.66 4.68 4.77
N ALA A 283 -25.32 4.31 5.87
CA ALA A 283 -26.33 5.15 6.51
C ALA A 283 -25.73 6.45 7.07
N TRP A 284 -24.52 6.41 7.58
CA TRP A 284 -23.84 7.60 8.10
C TRP A 284 -23.36 8.53 7.00
N LEU A 285 -22.83 8.01 5.90
CA LEU A 285 -22.31 8.79 4.77
C LEU A 285 -23.43 9.24 3.83
N PHE A 286 -24.53 8.48 3.75
CA PHE A 286 -25.61 8.67 2.77
C PHE A 286 -26.99 8.63 3.43
N ASP A 287 -27.15 9.26 4.56
CA ASP A 287 -28.35 9.34 5.41
C ASP A 287 -29.60 9.93 4.71
N GLY A 288 -29.67 9.88 3.39
CA GLY A 288 -30.85 10.37 2.64
C GLY A 288 -31.12 11.87 2.80
N ARG A 289 -30.30 12.64 3.54
CA ARG A 289 -30.50 14.07 3.72
C ARG A 289 -30.40 14.86 2.43
N VAL A 290 -29.76 14.30 1.41
CA VAL A 290 -29.69 14.87 0.07
C VAL A 290 -31.09 14.82 -0.59
N ASP A 291 -31.87 13.80 -0.28
CA ASP A 291 -33.24 13.62 -0.80
C ASP A 291 -34.22 14.62 -0.18
N GLN A 292 -33.85 15.20 0.97
CA GLN A 292 -34.66 16.21 1.67
C GLN A 292 -34.39 17.65 1.23
N ILE A 293 -33.50 17.89 0.27
CA ILE A 293 -33.31 19.23 -0.29
C ILE A 293 -34.59 19.64 -1.04
N LYS A 294 -35.35 20.55 -0.43
CA LYS A 294 -36.58 21.07 -0.97
C LYS A 294 -36.37 21.56 -2.39
N GLY A 295 -37.17 21.06 -3.33
CA GLY A 295 -37.20 21.49 -4.72
C GLY A 295 -36.47 20.61 -5.73
N LYS A 296 -35.88 19.49 -5.32
CA LYS A 296 -35.39 18.49 -6.29
C LYS A 296 -36.45 17.44 -6.55
N PRO A 297 -36.69 17.04 -7.80
CA PRO A 297 -37.65 15.99 -8.12
C PRO A 297 -37.15 14.67 -7.54
N GLU A 298 -38.01 14.02 -6.77
CA GLU A 298 -37.77 12.71 -6.13
C GLU A 298 -37.24 11.65 -7.12
N SER A 299 -37.59 11.78 -8.40
CA SER A 299 -37.16 10.88 -9.47
C SER A 299 -35.63 10.87 -9.71
N MET A 300 -34.91 11.93 -9.30
CA MET A 300 -33.46 12.04 -9.53
C MET A 300 -32.66 11.20 -8.52
N PHE A 301 -33.24 10.90 -7.37
CA PHE A 301 -32.57 10.20 -6.27
C PHE A 301 -33.19 8.81 -5.95
N SER A 302 -34.39 8.52 -6.47
CA SER A 302 -35.08 7.25 -6.20
C SER A 302 -34.39 6.01 -6.77
N ARG A 303 -33.44 6.20 -7.68
CA ARG A 303 -32.62 5.12 -8.25
C ARG A 303 -31.31 4.86 -7.49
N THR A 304 -31.01 5.62 -6.47
CA THR A 304 -29.66 5.69 -5.93
C THR A 304 -29.54 5.27 -4.48
N SER A 305 -30.49 4.54 -3.96
CA SER A 305 -30.28 3.86 -2.70
C SER A 305 -29.32 2.72 -2.93
N TRP A 306 -28.11 2.94 -2.62
CA TRP A 306 -27.02 1.96 -2.55
C TRP A 306 -27.16 1.13 -1.30
#